data_40c41a0a9550534b7a3ed6b4496fd9f0
#
_entry.id   40c41a0a9550534b7a3ed6b4496fd9f0
#
_cell.length_a   1.000
_cell.length_b   1.000
_cell.length_c   1.000
_cell.angle_alpha   90.00
_cell.angle_beta   90.00
_cell.angle_gamma   90.00
#
_symmetry.space_group_name_H-M   'P 1'
#
loop_
_entity.id
_entity.type
_entity.pdbx_description
1 polymer ?
#
loop_
_entity_poly.entity_id
_entity_poly.type
_entity_poly.pdbx_seq_one_letter_code
_entity_poly.pdbx_strand_id
1 'polypeptide(L)'
;DTLVERLTKAGHELAVVDADRCARCGICAGACPSATPFRSVADLQSGIDMPQLPVNTLRQQLRQRLLDAPAAQPIVVFRCVHAPMPASLRAADVVNVELLCAGQLPPAFVEYALRDGAAGVLIQACAPGHCAFRDGATVLHERLHGAREPHLRPAVPRERWAMVRADAPDAPALASILECWRDPPAARTRAHSPTAHELPS
;
A
#
# COMPACT_ATOMS: atom_id res chain seq x y z
N ASP A 1 -8.01 30.61 11.41
CA ASP A 1 -9.08 29.67 11.04
C ASP A 1 -8.50 28.49 10.28
N THR A 2 -8.70 27.29 10.78
CA THR A 2 -8.33 26.05 10.10
C THR A 2 -9.19 25.85 8.84
N LEU A 3 -8.75 25.00 7.92
CA LEU A 3 -9.53 24.63 6.74
C LEU A 3 -10.90 24.04 7.14
N VAL A 4 -10.91 23.22 8.20
CA VAL A 4 -12.13 22.62 8.77
C VAL A 4 -13.12 23.70 9.21
N GLU A 5 -12.67 24.70 9.98
CA GLU A 5 -13.54 25.81 10.44
C GLU A 5 -14.11 26.62 9.26
N ARG A 6 -13.31 26.88 8.23
CA ARG A 6 -13.75 27.61 7.03
C ARG A 6 -14.82 26.83 6.25
N LEU A 7 -14.64 25.54 6.08
CA LEU A 7 -15.59 24.67 5.37
C LEU A 7 -16.88 24.50 6.16
N THR A 8 -16.81 24.34 7.49
CA THR A 8 -18.00 24.26 8.36
C THR A 8 -18.78 25.56 8.33
N LYS A 9 -18.11 26.73 8.38
CA LYS A 9 -18.78 28.05 8.23
C LYS A 9 -19.44 28.21 6.86
N ALA A 10 -18.94 27.56 5.83
CA ALA A 10 -19.53 27.55 4.49
C ALA A 10 -20.69 26.54 4.33
N GLY A 11 -21.10 25.86 5.40
CA GLY A 11 -22.23 24.93 5.40
C GLY A 11 -21.91 23.54 4.82
N HIS A 12 -20.64 23.19 4.66
CA HIS A 12 -20.25 21.86 4.23
C HIS A 12 -20.31 20.87 5.41
N GLU A 13 -20.92 19.72 5.19
CA GLU A 13 -20.82 18.59 6.11
C GLU A 13 -19.43 17.97 6.01
N LEU A 14 -18.73 17.91 7.13
CA LEU A 14 -17.38 17.35 7.22
C LEU A 14 -17.39 16.14 8.15
N ALA A 15 -16.71 15.08 7.75
CA ALA A 15 -16.43 13.97 8.63
C ALA A 15 -15.42 14.44 9.71
N VAL A 16 -15.86 14.48 10.96
CA VAL A 16 -15.02 14.85 12.11
C VAL A 16 -14.63 13.58 12.86
N VAL A 17 -13.35 13.43 13.14
CA VAL A 17 -12.84 12.30 13.92
C VAL A 17 -13.02 12.62 15.41
N ASP A 18 -13.81 11.81 16.10
CA ASP A 18 -13.89 11.81 17.56
C ASP A 18 -12.60 11.20 18.13
N ALA A 19 -11.76 12.05 18.72
CA ALA A 19 -10.44 11.66 19.20
C ALA A 19 -10.50 10.62 20.34
N ASP A 20 -11.56 10.66 21.16
CA ASP A 20 -11.72 9.75 22.30
C ASP A 20 -12.19 8.35 21.86
N ARG A 21 -12.84 8.26 20.71
CA ARG A 21 -13.32 7.01 20.11
C ARG A 21 -12.40 6.46 19.02
N CYS A 22 -11.43 7.24 18.59
CA CYS A 22 -10.52 6.89 17.51
C CYS A 22 -9.45 5.88 17.97
N ALA A 23 -9.46 4.68 17.39
CA ALA A 23 -8.45 3.64 17.64
C ALA A 23 -7.07 3.94 17.02
N ARG A 24 -6.92 5.00 16.25
CA ARG A 24 -5.69 5.42 15.55
C ARG A 24 -5.11 4.37 14.58
N CYS A 25 -5.96 3.53 14.01
CA CYS A 25 -5.57 2.45 13.10
C CYS A 25 -5.28 2.93 11.66
N GLY A 26 -5.79 4.10 11.25
CA GLY A 26 -5.60 4.65 9.90
C GLY A 26 -6.48 4.02 8.82
N ILE A 27 -7.43 3.14 9.12
CA ILE A 27 -8.34 2.53 8.12
C ILE A 27 -9.09 3.59 7.32
N CYS A 28 -9.49 4.69 7.96
CA CYS A 28 -10.16 5.82 7.29
C CYS A 28 -9.23 6.56 6.32
N ALA A 29 -7.94 6.72 6.65
CA ALA A 29 -6.96 7.30 5.73
C ALA A 29 -6.76 6.41 4.50
N GLY A 30 -6.67 5.08 4.69
CA GLY A 30 -6.62 4.11 3.59
C GLY A 30 -7.90 4.04 2.75
N ALA A 31 -9.04 4.50 3.28
CA ALA A 31 -10.31 4.58 2.57
C ALA A 31 -10.49 5.90 1.80
N CYS A 32 -9.68 6.92 2.07
CA CYS A 32 -9.88 8.24 1.50
C CYS A 32 -9.64 8.22 -0.03
N PRO A 33 -10.61 8.58 -0.87
CA PRO A 33 -10.42 8.63 -2.32
C PRO A 33 -9.31 9.60 -2.74
N SER A 34 -9.10 10.67 -1.97
CA SER A 34 -8.03 11.66 -2.22
C SER A 34 -6.62 11.09 -1.98
N ALA A 35 -6.50 9.93 -1.32
CA ALA A 35 -5.24 9.21 -1.21
C ALA A 35 -4.81 8.53 -2.52
N THR A 36 -5.66 8.57 -3.57
CA THR A 36 -5.39 8.05 -4.90
C THR A 36 -5.36 9.21 -5.89
N PRO A 37 -4.20 9.81 -6.21
CA PRO A 37 -4.12 10.95 -7.10
C PRO A 37 -4.42 10.54 -8.54
N PHE A 38 -5.19 11.38 -9.24
CA PHE A 38 -5.54 11.17 -10.65
C PHE A 38 -4.46 11.65 -11.63
N ARG A 39 -3.62 12.60 -11.24
CA ARG A 39 -2.68 13.27 -12.13
C ARG A 39 -1.23 13.21 -11.67
N SER A 40 -0.96 13.55 -10.42
CA SER A 40 0.39 13.61 -9.87
C SER A 40 0.45 13.07 -8.46
N VAL A 41 1.53 12.33 -8.15
CA VAL A 41 1.79 11.86 -6.78
C VAL A 41 2.25 13.00 -5.87
N ALA A 42 2.79 14.09 -6.44
CA ALA A 42 3.22 15.27 -5.68
C ALA A 42 2.03 15.99 -5.02
N ASP A 43 0.84 15.88 -5.62
CA ASP A 43 -0.37 16.55 -5.16
C ASP A 43 -1.27 15.65 -4.31
N LEU A 44 -0.70 14.60 -3.70
CA LEU A 44 -1.43 13.69 -2.85
C LEU A 44 -1.92 14.43 -1.60
N GLN A 45 -3.22 14.73 -1.57
CA GLN A 45 -3.88 15.36 -0.43
C GLN A 45 -4.95 14.42 0.11
N SER A 46 -4.80 14.02 1.37
CA SER A 46 -5.79 13.19 2.05
C SER A 46 -6.80 14.07 2.79
N GLY A 47 -8.09 13.79 2.64
CA GLY A 47 -9.15 14.46 3.41
C GLY A 47 -9.16 14.02 4.88
N ILE A 48 -8.74 12.78 5.14
CA ILE A 48 -8.53 12.23 6.48
C ILE A 48 -7.13 11.63 6.48
N ASP A 49 -6.30 12.04 7.43
CA ASP A 49 -4.93 11.55 7.52
C ASP A 49 -4.55 11.15 8.95
N MET A 50 -3.46 10.41 9.08
CA MET A 50 -2.96 9.96 10.38
C MET A 50 -1.79 10.83 10.81
N PRO A 51 -1.89 11.56 11.94
CA PRO A 51 -0.77 12.39 12.42
C PRO A 51 0.54 11.64 12.63
N GLN A 52 0.45 10.34 13.01
CA GLN A 52 1.61 9.50 13.28
C GLN A 52 2.30 9.02 11.98
N LEU A 53 1.56 8.86 10.90
CA LEU A 53 2.05 8.43 9.60
C LEU A 53 1.15 8.99 8.49
N PRO A 54 1.34 10.26 8.11
CA PRO A 54 0.60 10.86 6.99
C PRO A 54 0.81 10.11 5.68
N VAL A 55 -0.22 10.07 4.84
CA VAL A 55 -0.18 9.37 3.53
C VAL A 55 0.95 9.91 2.64
N ASN A 56 1.18 11.23 2.67
CA ASN A 56 2.30 11.84 1.95
C ASN A 56 3.66 11.36 2.48
N THR A 57 3.81 11.28 3.80
CA THR A 57 5.02 10.75 4.43
C THR A 57 5.25 9.29 4.04
N LEU A 58 4.20 8.47 4.07
CA LEU A 58 4.25 7.08 3.63
C LEU A 58 4.71 6.98 2.16
N ARG A 59 4.20 7.85 1.30
CA ARG A 59 4.60 7.90 -0.12
C ARG A 59 6.05 8.31 -0.31
N GLN A 60 6.50 9.32 0.42
CA GLN A 60 7.90 9.76 0.39
C GLN A 60 8.86 8.67 0.89
N GLN A 61 8.51 8.01 2.00
CA GLN A 61 9.30 6.89 2.54
C GLN A 61 9.40 5.74 1.53
N LEU A 62 8.30 5.36 0.88
CA LEU A 62 8.31 4.32 -0.15
C LEU A 62 9.28 4.70 -1.27
N ARG A 63 9.14 5.92 -1.82
CA ARG A 63 9.99 6.38 -2.92
C ARG A 63 11.47 6.44 -2.53
N GLN A 64 11.77 7.01 -1.36
CA GLN A 64 13.16 7.12 -0.89
C GLN A 64 13.79 5.74 -0.70
N ARG A 65 13.08 4.83 -0.05
CA ARG A 65 13.59 3.46 0.17
C ARG A 65 13.77 2.68 -1.11
N LEU A 66 12.95 2.92 -2.14
CA LEU A 66 13.15 2.33 -3.47
C LEU A 66 14.40 2.88 -4.15
N LEU A 67 14.67 4.19 -4.04
CA LEU A 67 15.87 4.82 -4.57
C LEU A 67 17.15 4.35 -3.86
N ASP A 68 17.08 4.12 -2.56
CA ASP A 68 18.21 3.68 -1.73
C ASP A 68 18.43 2.16 -1.78
N ALA A 69 17.53 1.41 -2.41
CA ALA A 69 17.62 -0.04 -2.47
C ALA A 69 18.83 -0.49 -3.30
N PRO A 70 19.66 -1.44 -2.81
CA PRO A 70 20.81 -1.95 -3.55
C PRO A 70 20.41 -2.80 -4.76
N ALA A 71 19.21 -3.40 -4.74
CA ALA A 71 18.69 -4.20 -5.84
C ALA A 71 18.04 -3.30 -6.90
N ALA A 72 18.29 -3.59 -8.18
CA ALA A 72 17.70 -2.83 -9.30
C ALA A 72 16.17 -2.94 -9.36
N GLN A 73 15.62 -4.05 -8.90
CA GLN A 73 14.19 -4.31 -8.79
C GLN A 73 13.88 -4.92 -7.41
N PRO A 74 13.80 -4.11 -6.34
CA PRO A 74 13.55 -4.63 -5.00
C PRO A 74 12.12 -5.12 -4.85
N ILE A 75 11.91 -6.01 -3.89
CA ILE A 75 10.57 -6.41 -3.44
C ILE A 75 10.12 -5.44 -2.37
N VAL A 76 8.96 -4.83 -2.54
CA VAL A 76 8.36 -3.96 -1.51
C VAL A 76 7.48 -4.77 -0.58
N VAL A 77 7.67 -4.58 0.72
CA VAL A 77 6.83 -5.19 1.75
C VAL A 77 6.16 -4.10 2.58
N PHE A 78 4.85 -3.96 2.45
CA PHE A 78 4.03 -3.17 3.36
C PHE A 78 3.67 -4.03 4.57
N ARG A 79 4.20 -3.69 5.72
CA ARG A 79 4.07 -4.51 6.92
C ARG A 79 3.29 -3.77 8.02
N CYS A 80 2.27 -4.41 8.57
CA CYS A 80 1.66 -3.95 9.81
C CYS A 80 2.69 -4.03 10.95
N VAL A 81 2.83 -2.97 11.75
CA VAL A 81 3.75 -2.93 12.91
C VAL A 81 3.51 -4.09 13.90
N HIS A 82 2.29 -4.58 13.98
CA HIS A 82 1.89 -5.72 14.82
C HIS A 82 2.11 -7.09 14.17
N ALA A 83 2.49 -7.15 12.88
CA ALA A 83 2.80 -8.41 12.21
C ALA A 83 4.25 -8.82 12.47
N PRO A 84 4.54 -10.12 12.53
CA PRO A 84 5.90 -10.61 12.76
C PRO A 84 6.86 -10.21 11.64
N MET A 85 8.16 -10.13 11.95
CA MET A 85 9.22 -9.83 11.00
C MET A 85 10.13 -11.06 10.82
N PRO A 86 9.81 -12.00 9.93
CA PRO A 86 10.66 -13.15 9.65
C PRO A 86 11.99 -12.74 8.99
N ALA A 87 13.00 -13.62 9.09
CA ALA A 87 14.33 -13.35 8.55
C ALA A 87 14.32 -13.11 7.03
N SER A 88 13.46 -13.78 6.28
CA SER A 88 13.32 -13.61 4.82
C SER A 88 12.97 -12.19 4.39
N LEU A 89 12.29 -11.42 5.23
CA LEU A 89 11.95 -10.01 4.97
C LEU A 89 13.08 -9.03 5.34
N ARG A 90 14.21 -9.52 5.86
CA ARG A 90 15.41 -8.71 6.17
C ARG A 90 16.48 -8.78 5.08
N ALA A 91 16.20 -9.46 3.97
CA ALA A 91 17.12 -9.57 2.85
C ALA A 91 17.40 -8.22 2.19
N ALA A 92 18.58 -8.05 1.59
CA ALA A 92 19.02 -6.78 1.03
C ALA A 92 18.18 -6.31 -0.18
N ASP A 93 17.51 -7.23 -0.85
CA ASP A 93 16.59 -6.98 -1.96
C ASP A 93 15.16 -6.65 -1.52
N VAL A 94 14.90 -6.57 -0.21
CA VAL A 94 13.57 -6.31 0.36
C VAL A 94 13.50 -4.92 0.98
N VAL A 95 12.59 -4.12 0.47
CA VAL A 95 12.25 -2.79 0.99
C VAL A 95 11.04 -2.89 1.90
N ASN A 96 11.25 -2.76 3.22
CA ASN A 96 10.16 -2.79 4.19
C ASN A 96 9.59 -1.39 4.40
N VAL A 97 8.27 -1.26 4.36
CA VAL A 97 7.52 -0.04 4.69
C VAL A 97 6.53 -0.37 5.81
N GLU A 98 6.75 0.19 6.98
CA GLU A 98 5.90 -0.06 8.14
C GLU A 98 4.61 0.76 8.10
N LEU A 99 3.52 0.13 8.50
CA LEU A 99 2.19 0.70 8.62
C LEU A 99 1.70 0.59 10.07
N LEU A 100 0.93 1.56 10.54
CA LEU A 100 0.24 1.46 11.84
C LEU A 100 -0.70 0.24 11.87
N CYS A 101 -1.42 0.04 10.78
CA CYS A 101 -2.26 -1.11 10.51
C CYS A 101 -2.29 -1.37 9.01
N ALA A 102 -2.42 -2.61 8.58
CA ALA A 102 -2.58 -2.93 7.16
C ALA A 102 -3.72 -2.14 6.50
N GLY A 103 -4.83 -1.94 7.20
CA GLY A 103 -5.98 -1.17 6.70
C GLY A 103 -5.70 0.31 6.39
N GLN A 104 -4.57 0.86 6.86
CA GLN A 104 -4.13 2.21 6.52
C GLN A 104 -3.66 2.32 5.06
N LEU A 105 -3.21 1.22 4.46
CA LEU A 105 -2.65 1.22 3.11
C LEU A 105 -3.74 1.52 2.06
N PRO A 106 -3.65 2.62 1.31
CA PRO A 106 -4.49 2.80 0.14
C PRO A 106 -4.09 1.78 -0.94
N PRO A 107 -5.02 1.08 -1.61
CA PRO A 107 -4.69 0.10 -2.64
C PRO A 107 -3.78 0.62 -3.75
N ALA A 108 -3.89 1.91 -4.09
CA ALA A 108 -3.03 2.58 -5.07
C ALA A 108 -1.53 2.51 -4.75
N PHE A 109 -1.13 2.27 -3.50
CA PHE A 109 0.27 2.14 -3.12
C PHE A 109 0.93 0.88 -3.67
N VAL A 110 0.15 -0.19 -3.90
CA VAL A 110 0.63 -1.37 -4.64
C VAL A 110 1.06 -0.96 -6.04
N GLU A 111 0.23 -0.17 -6.70
CA GLU A 111 0.50 0.33 -8.05
C GLU A 111 1.68 1.30 -8.09
N TYR A 112 1.78 2.19 -7.10
CA TYR A 112 2.92 3.10 -7.00
C TYR A 112 4.24 2.34 -6.86
N ALA A 113 4.29 1.34 -5.98
CA ALA A 113 5.49 0.54 -5.78
C ALA A 113 5.91 -0.17 -7.08
N LEU A 114 4.98 -0.79 -7.79
CA LEU A 114 5.25 -1.48 -9.05
C LEU A 114 5.69 -0.51 -10.16
N ARG A 115 5.09 0.66 -10.25
CA ARG A 115 5.45 1.69 -11.23
C ARG A 115 6.81 2.32 -10.93
N ASP A 116 7.15 2.45 -9.66
CA ASP A 116 8.43 3.00 -9.21
C ASP A 116 9.56 1.93 -9.23
N GLY A 117 9.32 0.75 -9.80
CA GLY A 117 10.36 -0.25 -10.11
C GLY A 117 10.40 -1.48 -9.22
N ALA A 118 9.47 -1.67 -8.28
CA ALA A 118 9.45 -2.89 -7.49
C ALA A 118 9.21 -4.13 -8.35
N ALA A 119 9.93 -5.24 -8.09
CA ALA A 119 9.70 -6.54 -8.72
C ALA A 119 8.34 -7.13 -8.34
N GLY A 120 7.96 -6.98 -7.09
CA GLY A 120 6.68 -7.41 -6.53
C GLY A 120 6.33 -6.66 -5.26
N VAL A 121 5.08 -6.77 -4.82
CA VAL A 121 4.58 -6.12 -3.62
C VAL A 121 3.94 -7.14 -2.69
N LEU A 122 4.51 -7.31 -1.52
CA LEU A 122 3.94 -8.12 -0.45
C LEU A 122 3.25 -7.22 0.58
N ILE A 123 2.05 -7.58 0.98
CA ILE A 123 1.39 -6.97 2.13
C ILE A 123 1.38 -8.00 3.27
N GLN A 124 2.05 -7.68 4.36
CA GLN A 124 2.05 -8.52 5.55
C GLN A 124 1.12 -7.93 6.60
N ALA A 125 0.05 -8.63 6.89
CA ALA A 125 -0.97 -8.26 7.86
C ALA A 125 -1.10 -9.31 8.97
N CYS A 126 -1.74 -8.93 10.05
CA CYS A 126 -2.05 -9.85 11.16
C CYS A 126 -2.97 -10.99 10.70
N ALA A 127 -2.86 -12.13 11.37
CA ALA A 127 -3.77 -13.26 11.15
C ALA A 127 -5.23 -12.90 11.44
N PRO A 128 -6.18 -13.64 10.86
CA PRO A 128 -7.58 -13.48 11.19
C PRO A 128 -7.81 -13.65 12.70
N GLY A 129 -8.56 -12.74 13.30
CA GLY A 129 -8.83 -12.73 14.75
C GLY A 129 -7.74 -12.09 15.62
N HIS A 130 -6.51 -11.87 15.10
CA HIS A 130 -5.38 -11.30 15.86
C HIS A 130 -5.06 -9.86 15.49
N CYS A 131 -5.91 -9.21 14.74
CA CYS A 131 -5.73 -7.81 14.39
C CYS A 131 -5.94 -6.92 15.63
N ALA A 132 -4.93 -6.15 16.03
CA ALA A 132 -5.01 -5.21 17.17
C ALA A 132 -6.17 -4.20 17.04
N PHE A 133 -6.60 -3.92 15.80
CA PHE A 133 -7.69 -3.01 15.47
C PHE A 133 -8.92 -3.74 14.87
N ARG A 134 -9.06 -5.04 15.12
CA ARG A 134 -10.11 -5.96 14.65
C ARG A 134 -10.11 -6.20 13.13
N ASP A 135 -10.39 -5.17 12.32
CA ASP A 135 -10.81 -5.35 10.93
C ASP A 135 -9.82 -4.85 9.87
N GLY A 136 -8.71 -4.22 10.26
CA GLY A 136 -7.79 -3.59 9.33
C GLY A 136 -7.28 -4.51 8.22
N ALA A 137 -6.89 -5.74 8.58
CA ALA A 137 -6.44 -6.74 7.60
C ALA A 137 -7.58 -7.21 6.68
N THR A 138 -8.79 -7.37 7.21
CA THR A 138 -9.97 -7.78 6.44
C THR A 138 -10.40 -6.68 5.48
N VAL A 139 -10.49 -5.44 5.96
CA VAL A 139 -10.85 -4.28 5.12
C VAL A 139 -9.86 -4.09 3.98
N LEU A 140 -8.56 -4.22 4.23
CA LEU A 140 -7.58 -4.14 3.15
C LEU A 140 -7.72 -5.30 2.16
N HIS A 141 -7.91 -6.52 2.65
CA HIS A 141 -8.13 -7.68 1.78
C HIS A 141 -9.32 -7.46 0.83
N GLU A 142 -10.46 -6.98 1.37
CA GLU A 142 -11.64 -6.67 0.57
C GLU A 142 -11.35 -5.61 -0.50
N ARG A 143 -10.59 -4.56 -0.18
CA ARG A 143 -10.19 -3.52 -1.13
C ARG A 143 -9.26 -4.05 -2.23
N LEU A 144 -8.29 -4.88 -1.87
CA LEU A 144 -7.37 -5.47 -2.84
C LEU A 144 -8.06 -6.42 -3.83
N HIS A 145 -9.16 -7.06 -3.40
CA HIS A 145 -9.92 -8.01 -4.20
C HIS A 145 -11.21 -7.43 -4.82
N GLY A 146 -11.42 -6.13 -4.71
CA GLY A 146 -12.56 -5.45 -5.35
C GLY A 146 -13.89 -5.55 -4.62
N ALA A 147 -13.92 -6.10 -3.40
CA ALA A 147 -15.14 -6.24 -2.61
C ALA A 147 -15.51 -4.95 -1.81
N ARG A 148 -14.62 -3.96 -1.78
CA ARG A 148 -14.81 -2.70 -1.04
C ARG A 148 -14.07 -1.56 -1.70
N GLU A 149 -14.68 -0.40 -1.75
CA GLU A 149 -14.03 0.84 -2.21
C GLU A 149 -13.14 1.48 -1.13
N PRO A 150 -12.10 2.23 -1.53
CA PRO A 150 -11.49 2.22 -2.85
C PRO A 150 -10.79 0.87 -3.11
N HIS A 151 -10.89 0.33 -4.31
CA HIS A 151 -10.29 -0.96 -4.63
C HIS A 151 -9.03 -0.84 -5.50
N LEU A 152 -8.24 -1.90 -5.52
CA LEU A 152 -7.09 -2.01 -6.41
C LEU A 152 -7.59 -2.12 -7.86
N ARG A 153 -6.97 -1.34 -8.76
CA ARG A 153 -7.37 -1.36 -10.17
C ARG A 153 -7.13 -2.73 -10.81
N PRO A 154 -8.07 -3.24 -11.62
CA PRO A 154 -7.92 -4.54 -12.30
C PRO A 154 -6.70 -4.61 -13.24
N ALA A 155 -6.19 -3.47 -13.70
CA ALA A 155 -5.00 -3.40 -14.55
C ALA A 155 -3.69 -3.75 -13.81
N VAL A 156 -3.69 -3.83 -12.47
CA VAL A 156 -2.51 -4.23 -11.71
C VAL A 156 -2.31 -5.74 -11.82
N PRO A 157 -1.15 -6.20 -12.34
CA PRO A 157 -0.90 -7.62 -12.56
C PRO A 157 -1.03 -8.43 -11.26
N ARG A 158 -1.93 -9.42 -11.26
CA ARG A 158 -2.25 -10.19 -10.04
C ARG A 158 -1.05 -10.98 -9.50
N GLU A 159 -0.18 -11.41 -10.37
CA GLU A 159 1.04 -12.16 -10.05
C GLU A 159 2.16 -11.31 -9.43
N ARG A 160 2.03 -9.99 -9.46
CA ARG A 160 3.05 -9.07 -8.92
C ARG A 160 2.74 -8.56 -7.52
N TRP A 161 1.67 -9.01 -6.91
CA TRP A 161 1.37 -8.67 -5.53
C TRP A 161 0.74 -9.83 -4.78
N ALA A 162 0.94 -9.87 -3.47
CA ALA A 162 0.37 -10.85 -2.58
C ALA A 162 0.04 -10.22 -1.23
N MET A 163 -0.94 -10.77 -0.53
CA MET A 163 -1.23 -10.44 0.87
C MET A 163 -1.15 -11.70 1.71
N VAL A 164 -0.32 -11.66 2.74
CA VAL A 164 -0.16 -12.73 3.74
C VAL A 164 -0.75 -12.27 5.06
N ARG A 165 -1.61 -13.11 5.63
CA ARG A 165 -2.28 -12.88 6.92
C ARG A 165 -1.89 -14.01 7.85
N ALA A 166 -0.84 -13.83 8.64
CA ALA A 166 -0.33 -14.86 9.54
C ALA A 166 0.36 -14.25 10.77
N ASP A 167 0.21 -14.90 11.92
CA ASP A 167 0.95 -14.53 13.15
C ASP A 167 2.36 -15.11 13.14
N ALA A 168 2.50 -16.32 12.58
CA ALA A 168 3.78 -16.87 12.19
C ALA A 168 3.67 -17.11 10.67
N PRO A 169 4.28 -16.26 9.83
CA PRO A 169 4.24 -16.53 8.41
C PRO A 169 4.85 -17.90 8.17
N ASP A 170 4.11 -18.73 7.44
CA ASP A 170 4.66 -19.97 6.92
C ASP A 170 5.89 -19.62 6.09
N ALA A 171 7.05 -19.87 6.67
CA ALA A 171 8.32 -19.47 6.07
C ALA A 171 8.51 -20.03 4.64
N PRO A 172 8.11 -21.28 4.32
CA PRO A 172 8.14 -21.81 2.97
C PRO A 172 7.23 -21.05 2.00
N ALA A 173 5.99 -20.76 2.37
CA ALA A 173 5.06 -20.04 1.47
C ALA A 173 5.53 -18.62 1.21
N LEU A 174 6.03 -17.92 2.23
CA LEU A 174 6.60 -16.59 2.08
C LEU A 174 7.86 -16.62 1.21
N ALA A 175 8.77 -17.57 1.43
CA ALA A 175 9.97 -17.74 0.62
C ALA A 175 9.61 -17.97 -0.85
N SER A 176 8.67 -18.85 -1.15
CA SER A 176 8.22 -19.14 -2.52
C SER A 176 7.66 -17.91 -3.23
N ILE A 177 6.91 -17.05 -2.52
CA ILE A 177 6.42 -15.79 -3.09
C ILE A 177 7.59 -14.86 -3.46
N LEU A 178 8.54 -14.68 -2.54
CA LEU A 178 9.70 -13.82 -2.77
C LEU A 178 10.59 -14.35 -3.91
N GLU A 179 10.85 -15.65 -3.94
CA GLU A 179 11.64 -16.31 -5.00
C GLU A 179 10.97 -16.13 -6.37
N CYS A 180 9.65 -16.28 -6.48
CA CYS A 180 8.93 -16.07 -7.71
C CYS A 180 9.11 -14.65 -8.30
N TRP A 181 9.35 -13.66 -7.46
CA TRP A 181 9.61 -12.28 -7.90
C TRP A 181 11.09 -11.98 -8.11
N ARG A 182 12.01 -12.72 -7.48
CA ARG A 182 13.46 -12.65 -7.71
C ARG A 182 13.86 -13.24 -9.05
N ASP A 183 13.22 -14.36 -9.41
CA ASP A 183 13.46 -15.06 -10.67
C ASP A 183 12.14 -15.30 -11.41
N PRO A 184 11.59 -14.27 -12.08
CA PRO A 184 10.35 -14.40 -12.79
C PRO A 184 10.50 -15.36 -13.98
N PRO A 185 9.66 -16.39 -14.11
CA PRO A 185 9.73 -17.30 -15.25
C PRO A 185 9.63 -16.52 -16.56
N ALA A 186 10.49 -16.86 -17.54
CA ALA A 186 10.77 -16.13 -18.79
C ALA A 186 9.54 -15.73 -19.65
N ALA A 187 8.36 -16.24 -19.35
CA ALA A 187 7.10 -15.90 -20.02
C ALA A 187 6.50 -14.55 -19.58
N ARG A 188 6.97 -13.92 -18.49
CA ARG A 188 6.39 -12.70 -17.90
C ARG A 188 6.94 -11.40 -18.46
N THR A 189 8.03 -11.44 -19.21
CA THR A 189 8.74 -10.25 -19.71
C THR A 189 8.13 -9.61 -20.95
N ARG A 190 7.08 -10.17 -21.56
CA ARG A 190 6.55 -9.72 -22.86
C ARG A 190 5.36 -8.75 -22.84
N ALA A 191 4.89 -8.29 -21.69
CA ALA A 191 3.63 -7.56 -21.62
C ALA A 191 3.74 -6.03 -21.45
N HIS A 192 4.90 -5.38 -21.57
CA HIS A 192 4.97 -3.91 -21.57
C HIS A 192 6.13 -3.40 -22.42
N SER A 193 6.01 -3.51 -23.74
CA SER A 193 6.64 -2.53 -24.64
C SER A 193 5.61 -1.43 -24.91
N PRO A 194 5.84 -0.17 -24.59
CA PRO A 194 5.00 0.91 -25.08
C PRO A 194 5.19 0.99 -26.59
N THR A 195 4.15 0.66 -27.36
CA THR A 195 4.08 1.02 -28.77
C THR A 195 4.16 2.53 -28.89
N ALA A 196 5.26 3.01 -29.46
CA ALA A 196 5.38 4.39 -29.90
C ALA A 196 4.22 4.68 -30.86
N HIS A 197 3.27 5.49 -30.44
CA HIS A 197 2.31 6.10 -31.35
C HIS A 197 3.06 7.16 -32.14
N GLU A 198 3.40 6.87 -33.40
CA GLU A 198 3.71 7.86 -34.43
C GLU A 198 2.49 8.77 -34.58
N LEU A 199 2.71 10.06 -34.35
CA LEU A 199 1.78 11.10 -34.70
C LEU A 199 1.84 11.31 -36.23
N PRO A 200 0.74 11.31 -36.98
CA PRO A 200 0.74 11.73 -38.38
C PRO A 200 0.90 13.24 -38.48
N SER A 201 1.64 13.64 -39.48
CA SER A 201 1.96 15.00 -39.91
C SER A 201 0.74 15.86 -40.23
#